data_b4689bbe97926f4a145005aa0c909148
#
_entry.id   b4689bbe97926f4a145005aa0c909148
#
_cell.length_a   1.000
_cell.length_b   1.000
_cell.length_c   1.000
_cell.angle_alpha   90.00
_cell.angle_beta   90.00
_cell.angle_gamma   90.00
#
_symmetry.space_group_name_H-M   'P 1'
#
loop_
_entity.id
_entity.type
_entity.pdbx_description
1 polymer ?
#
loop_
_entity_poly.entity_id
_entity_poly.type
_entity_poly.pdbx_seq_one_letter_code
_entity_poly.pdbx_strand_id
1 'polypeptide(L)'
;MYYDVDNNGNGQGMLHGMQKVGNEYYYFNSGYGAEKSGLKEVNGKYYYFSPVMIKNTEKELNGSWYYFGADGTARTGWYTLSGGRLVNYNAQGQMYHGEAKIDGNWFYFNSIDGNVLQGWQKLADGRRIYYDIDYKEANDSKGMLHGEQLIDNVTYYFNLQNGAQETGVVYNLATKQLQYYGVANGSLSKNIEATVAQHTIKTDDEGNIILNDGQNQVDGQWYYYDSNNHVLVTGWKKLSDSQKVYYDPDTVQMIHGKKKIDGFWFYFDKWTGDEAISKFTKLADGRTVYYDENGHMTYGEKQLGNDWYYFNLNDGNEAVSNFIKLNDGRTVYYNAQGHMVYGWQNINGNTYYFNGQDGNMYVGAQWINGQEYYFDYITGAKVKDQWTAKLLEWFFNRMGRLTYSMDGSRNGADGTADCSGSLTQALYEAGTWRYSLLYNTEMLYSYLLGNGYHLAYENNGYTSPVVGDVIIWGQRGRSAGGAGHTGVIISGSGRNGTMVSTCYWTEGEKGTAVQNFPYFWYWGEDSYSYYYVYRR
;
A
#
# COMPACT_ATOMS: atom_id res chain seq x y z
N MET A 1 0.56 47.81 35.65
CA MET A 1 -0.05 47.01 36.70
C MET A 1 -1.18 47.85 37.32
N TYR A 2 -2.38 47.31 37.37
CA TYR A 2 -3.51 47.96 38.04
C TYR A 2 -3.80 47.20 39.32
N TYR A 3 -4.08 47.95 40.40
CA TYR A 3 -4.52 47.43 41.70
C TYR A 3 -5.92 47.92 41.95
N ASP A 4 -6.78 46.98 42.39
CA ASP A 4 -8.11 47.36 42.85
C ASP A 4 -8.04 47.96 44.25
N VAL A 5 -8.85 48.98 44.49
CA VAL A 5 -8.98 49.59 45.79
C VAL A 5 -10.48 49.68 46.18
N ASP A 6 -10.81 49.35 47.43
CA ASP A 6 -12.14 49.51 47.93
C ASP A 6 -12.54 50.99 48.09
N ASN A 7 -13.81 51.25 48.43
CA ASN A 7 -14.33 52.61 48.65
C ASN A 7 -13.64 53.38 49.81
N ASN A 8 -12.81 52.70 50.59
CA ASN A 8 -12.05 53.26 51.70
C ASN A 8 -10.54 53.43 51.35
N GLY A 9 -10.19 53.14 50.10
CA GLY A 9 -8.79 53.24 49.61
C GLY A 9 -7.92 52.03 49.95
N ASN A 10 -8.46 50.93 50.48
CA ASN A 10 -7.72 49.75 50.78
C ASN A 10 -7.48 48.91 49.49
N GLY A 11 -6.24 48.50 49.26
CA GLY A 11 -5.89 47.68 48.10
C GLY A 11 -6.53 46.29 48.20
N GLN A 12 -7.30 45.91 47.19
CA GLN A 12 -7.88 44.57 47.02
C GLN A 12 -6.94 43.61 46.31
N GLY A 13 -5.77 44.09 45.90
CA GLY A 13 -4.77 43.30 45.20
C GLY A 13 -4.65 43.63 43.72
N MET A 14 -3.80 42.85 43.04
CA MET A 14 -3.54 43.01 41.61
C MET A 14 -4.67 42.42 40.76
N LEU A 15 -5.10 43.16 39.73
CA LEU A 15 -6.15 42.67 38.82
C LEU A 15 -5.59 41.58 37.89
N HIS A 16 -6.40 40.53 37.70
CA HIS A 16 -6.12 39.40 36.84
C HIS A 16 -7.31 39.05 35.95
N GLY A 17 -7.05 38.49 34.74
CA GLY A 17 -8.11 38.12 33.81
C GLY A 17 -8.85 39.31 33.22
N MET A 18 -10.10 39.11 32.80
CA MET A 18 -10.95 40.17 32.27
C MET A 18 -11.57 40.98 33.43
N GLN A 19 -11.30 42.26 33.48
CA GLN A 19 -11.75 43.16 34.53
C GLN A 19 -12.33 44.43 33.94
N LYS A 20 -13.38 44.99 34.60
CA LYS A 20 -13.94 46.28 34.28
C LYS A 20 -13.21 47.37 35.09
N VAL A 21 -12.61 48.31 34.36
CA VAL A 21 -11.94 49.47 34.97
C VAL A 21 -12.60 50.73 34.41
N GLY A 22 -13.30 51.46 35.27
CA GLY A 22 -14.19 52.54 34.83
C GLY A 22 -15.35 51.99 33.98
N ASN A 23 -15.54 52.52 32.78
CA ASN A 23 -16.59 52.06 31.86
C ASN A 23 -16.11 51.01 30.83
N GLU A 24 -14.81 50.67 30.87
CA GLU A 24 -14.16 49.80 29.86
C GLU A 24 -13.70 48.47 30.47
N TYR A 25 -13.57 47.45 29.62
CA TYR A 25 -13.02 46.14 29.99
C TYR A 25 -11.59 46.00 29.48
N TYR A 26 -10.72 45.47 30.34
CA TYR A 26 -9.31 45.18 30.08
C TYR A 26 -9.03 43.71 30.40
N TYR A 27 -7.95 43.19 29.84
CA TYR A 27 -7.49 41.84 30.19
C TYR A 27 -6.09 41.92 30.81
N PHE A 28 -5.94 41.35 31.99
CA PHE A 28 -4.68 41.32 32.76
C PHE A 28 -4.13 39.90 32.80
N ASN A 29 -2.78 39.80 32.72
CA ASN A 29 -2.10 38.53 32.84
C ASN A 29 -2.44 37.85 34.17
N SER A 30 -2.73 36.55 34.16
CA SER A 30 -3.11 35.77 35.35
C SER A 30 -1.97 35.60 36.37
N GLY A 31 -0.70 35.72 35.98
CA GLY A 31 0.44 35.53 36.85
C GLY A 31 0.95 36.83 37.51
N TYR A 32 1.02 37.93 36.75
CA TYR A 32 1.68 39.17 37.21
C TYR A 32 0.88 40.45 36.86
N GLY A 33 -0.38 40.31 36.57
CA GLY A 33 -1.33 41.44 36.44
C GLY A 33 -0.99 42.49 35.40
N ALA A 34 -0.11 42.22 34.44
CA ALA A 34 0.16 43.14 33.35
C ALA A 34 -0.97 43.12 32.34
N GLU A 35 -1.36 44.32 31.86
CA GLU A 35 -2.34 44.45 30.78
C GLU A 35 -1.89 43.69 29.51
N LYS A 36 -2.82 42.99 28.86
CA LYS A 36 -2.58 42.17 27.67
C LYS A 36 -3.56 42.51 26.59
N SER A 37 -3.06 42.94 25.44
CA SER A 37 -3.82 43.08 24.21
C SER A 37 -3.93 41.75 23.46
N GLY A 38 -4.77 41.72 22.41
CA GLY A 38 -4.96 40.58 21.50
C GLY A 38 -6.20 39.77 21.82
N LEU A 39 -6.36 38.65 21.10
CA LEU A 39 -7.45 37.71 21.25
C LEU A 39 -7.28 36.92 22.57
N LYS A 40 -8.34 36.85 23.38
CA LYS A 40 -8.35 36.12 24.65
C LYS A 40 -9.62 35.27 24.75
N GLU A 41 -9.44 34.06 25.22
CA GLU A 41 -10.53 33.18 25.57
C GLU A 41 -10.84 33.33 27.08
N VAL A 42 -12.09 33.61 27.37
CA VAL A 42 -12.62 33.74 28.76
C VAL A 42 -13.93 32.97 28.86
N ASN A 43 -13.95 31.93 29.70
CA ASN A 43 -15.09 31.05 29.89
C ASN A 43 -15.69 30.48 28.59
N GLY A 44 -14.82 30.02 27.68
CA GLY A 44 -15.19 29.44 26.38
C GLY A 44 -15.67 30.45 25.34
N LYS A 45 -15.54 31.76 25.58
CA LYS A 45 -15.85 32.83 24.65
C LYS A 45 -14.62 33.62 24.28
N TYR A 46 -14.52 34.11 23.05
CA TYR A 46 -13.40 34.88 22.53
C TYR A 46 -13.70 36.36 22.58
N TYR A 47 -12.72 37.15 23.05
CA TYR A 47 -12.76 38.62 23.16
C TYR A 47 -11.45 39.19 22.61
N TYR A 48 -11.49 40.39 22.06
CA TYR A 48 -10.29 41.07 21.60
C TYR A 48 -10.05 42.37 22.35
N PHE A 49 -8.85 42.58 22.83
CA PHE A 49 -8.43 43.75 23.61
C PHE A 49 -7.35 44.53 22.84
N SER A 50 -7.47 45.89 22.76
CA SER A 50 -6.50 46.75 22.10
C SER A 50 -6.55 48.20 22.65
N PRO A 51 -6.04 48.53 23.84
CA PRO A 51 -5.96 47.72 25.06
C PRO A 51 -7.33 47.40 25.65
N VAL A 52 -8.37 48.21 25.36
CA VAL A 52 -9.76 48.00 25.80
C VAL A 52 -10.43 46.93 24.92
N MET A 53 -11.45 46.29 25.49
CA MET A 53 -12.27 45.33 24.79
C MET A 53 -12.99 45.99 23.62
N ILE A 54 -12.80 45.50 22.41
CA ILE A 54 -13.52 46.00 21.24
C ILE A 54 -14.94 45.42 21.16
N LYS A 55 -15.86 46.19 20.57
CA LYS A 55 -17.27 45.86 20.46
C LYS A 55 -17.85 46.35 19.15
N ASN A 56 -18.93 45.71 18.68
CA ASN A 56 -19.71 46.11 17.49
C ASN A 56 -18.86 46.34 16.23
N THR A 57 -17.86 45.50 16.01
CA THR A 57 -16.94 45.70 14.87
C THR A 57 -16.37 44.38 14.33
N GLU A 58 -16.08 44.40 13.05
CA GLU A 58 -15.28 43.36 12.42
C GLU A 58 -13.79 43.65 12.65
N LYS A 59 -13.02 42.57 12.81
CA LYS A 59 -11.55 42.65 12.96
C LYS A 59 -10.88 41.44 12.33
N GLU A 60 -9.92 41.73 11.47
CA GLU A 60 -9.03 40.69 10.97
C GLU A 60 -7.88 40.45 11.96
N LEU A 61 -7.66 39.17 12.29
CA LEU A 61 -6.62 38.72 13.21
C LEU A 61 -5.94 37.50 12.59
N ASN A 62 -4.66 37.63 12.28
CA ASN A 62 -3.84 36.54 11.72
C ASN A 62 -4.49 35.85 10.49
N GLY A 63 -5.10 36.64 9.58
CA GLY A 63 -5.74 36.14 8.37
C GLY A 63 -7.15 35.58 8.56
N SER A 64 -7.74 35.67 9.76
CA SER A 64 -9.12 35.29 10.04
C SER A 64 -9.95 36.50 10.45
N TRP A 65 -11.15 36.62 9.93
CA TRP A 65 -12.10 37.69 10.29
C TRP A 65 -12.99 37.24 11.45
N TYR A 66 -13.21 38.17 12.37
CA TYR A 66 -14.09 38.03 13.55
C TYR A 66 -15.07 39.18 13.61
N TYR A 67 -16.26 38.97 14.16
CA TYR A 67 -17.13 40.06 14.55
C TYR A 67 -17.36 40.01 16.06
N PHE A 68 -16.98 41.07 16.75
CA PHE A 68 -17.22 41.24 18.20
C PHE A 68 -18.51 41.99 18.43
N GLY A 69 -19.48 41.35 19.10
CA GLY A 69 -20.80 41.92 19.36
C GLY A 69 -20.80 43.05 20.38
N ALA A 70 -22.01 43.54 20.76
CA ALA A 70 -22.17 44.61 21.74
C ALA A 70 -21.64 44.24 23.14
N ASP A 71 -21.61 42.95 23.47
CA ASP A 71 -21.06 42.41 24.69
C ASP A 71 -19.54 42.13 24.59
N GLY A 72 -18.92 42.38 23.44
CA GLY A 72 -17.51 42.15 23.15
C GLY A 72 -17.19 40.70 22.81
N THR A 73 -18.14 39.77 22.80
CA THR A 73 -17.89 38.40 22.43
C THR A 73 -17.76 38.24 20.91
N ALA A 74 -16.82 37.43 20.45
CA ALA A 74 -16.80 36.99 19.07
C ALA A 74 -18.06 36.20 18.74
N ARG A 75 -18.73 36.54 17.66
CA ARG A 75 -19.91 35.83 17.17
C ARG A 75 -19.53 34.44 16.66
N THR A 76 -20.47 33.51 16.81
CA THR A 76 -20.43 32.16 16.25
C THR A 76 -21.72 31.86 15.51
N GLY A 77 -21.70 30.96 14.52
CA GLY A 77 -22.87 30.63 13.70
C GLY A 77 -23.26 31.73 12.72
N TRP A 78 -24.49 31.65 12.22
CA TRP A 78 -25.02 32.59 11.24
C TRP A 78 -25.23 33.99 11.83
N TYR A 79 -24.81 34.99 11.10
CA TYR A 79 -24.94 36.37 11.51
C TYR A 79 -25.07 37.31 10.30
N THR A 80 -26.05 38.22 10.35
CA THR A 80 -26.21 39.27 9.35
C THR A 80 -25.49 40.52 9.83
N LEU A 81 -24.47 40.92 9.11
CA LEU A 81 -23.70 42.14 9.36
C LEU A 81 -24.43 43.39 8.91
N SER A 82 -24.01 44.57 9.43
CA SER A 82 -24.48 45.86 8.95
C SER A 82 -24.20 45.99 7.45
N GLY A 83 -25.22 46.27 6.65
CA GLY A 83 -25.13 46.26 5.17
C GLY A 83 -25.70 45.00 4.52
N GLY A 84 -26.27 44.06 5.30
CA GLY A 84 -27.03 42.93 4.76
C GLY A 84 -26.19 41.71 4.36
N ARG A 85 -24.86 41.70 4.61
CA ARG A 85 -24.03 40.49 4.40
C ARG A 85 -24.42 39.40 5.39
N LEU A 86 -24.83 38.23 4.88
CA LEU A 86 -25.06 37.05 5.67
C LEU A 86 -23.78 36.22 5.70
N VAL A 87 -23.21 36.06 6.87
CA VAL A 87 -21.94 35.33 7.10
C VAL A 87 -22.13 34.24 8.13
N ASN A 88 -21.17 33.33 8.24
CA ASN A 88 -21.14 32.34 9.30
C ASN A 88 -19.75 32.29 9.95
N TYR A 89 -19.73 32.17 11.27
CA TYR A 89 -18.52 32.06 12.07
C TYR A 89 -18.45 30.67 12.71
N ASN A 90 -17.27 30.05 12.67
CA ASN A 90 -17.04 28.75 13.31
C ASN A 90 -17.10 28.86 14.87
N ALA A 91 -16.91 27.76 15.57
CA ALA A 91 -16.94 27.71 17.04
C ALA A 91 -15.85 28.57 17.70
N GLN A 92 -14.79 28.93 16.98
CA GLN A 92 -13.73 29.82 17.44
C GLN A 92 -13.98 31.29 17.07
N GLY A 93 -15.12 31.61 16.46
CA GLY A 93 -15.51 32.95 16.01
C GLY A 93 -14.85 33.39 14.70
N GLN A 94 -14.24 32.52 13.95
CA GLN A 94 -13.59 32.80 12.67
C GLN A 94 -14.63 32.71 11.54
N MET A 95 -14.66 33.74 10.67
CA MET A 95 -15.54 33.80 9.50
C MET A 95 -15.15 32.76 8.46
N TYR A 96 -16.13 32.07 7.90
CA TYR A 96 -15.92 31.16 6.77
C TYR A 96 -15.69 31.92 5.46
N HIS A 97 -14.80 31.37 4.62
CA HIS A 97 -14.52 31.76 3.24
C HIS A 97 -14.41 30.49 2.40
N GLY A 98 -14.86 30.54 1.12
CA GLY A 98 -14.90 29.37 0.24
C GLY A 98 -15.96 28.35 0.63
N GLU A 99 -15.75 27.06 0.26
CA GLU A 99 -16.69 26.00 0.62
C GLU A 99 -16.54 25.61 2.10
N ALA A 100 -17.66 25.51 2.80
CA ALA A 100 -17.70 25.05 4.19
C ALA A 100 -18.94 24.20 4.44
N LYS A 101 -18.76 23.15 5.26
CA LYS A 101 -19.86 22.28 5.70
C LYS A 101 -20.36 22.73 7.06
N ILE A 102 -21.63 23.09 7.14
CA ILE A 102 -22.29 23.59 8.35
C ILE A 102 -23.56 22.77 8.56
N ASP A 103 -23.69 22.13 9.73
CA ASP A 103 -24.84 21.30 10.10
C ASP A 103 -25.26 20.26 9.04
N GLY A 104 -24.25 19.67 8.37
CA GLY A 104 -24.46 18.65 7.35
C GLY A 104 -24.58 19.16 5.92
N ASN A 105 -24.86 20.44 5.70
CA ASN A 105 -25.04 21.06 4.39
C ASN A 105 -23.78 21.81 3.95
N TRP A 106 -23.50 21.81 2.66
CA TRP A 106 -22.40 22.58 2.08
C TRP A 106 -22.86 23.97 1.68
N PHE A 107 -22.05 24.99 2.00
CA PHE A 107 -22.24 26.39 1.64
C PHE A 107 -20.99 26.92 0.97
N TYR A 108 -21.14 28.01 0.22
CA TYR A 108 -20.01 28.71 -0.36
C TYR A 108 -20.02 30.18 0.07
N PHE A 109 -18.93 30.63 0.65
CA PHE A 109 -18.76 32.00 1.12
C PHE A 109 -17.79 32.73 0.21
N ASN A 110 -18.11 33.98 -0.12
CA ASN A 110 -17.23 34.85 -0.91
C ASN A 110 -15.85 34.90 -0.23
N SER A 111 -14.79 34.71 -1.03
CA SER A 111 -13.41 34.65 -0.52
C SER A 111 -12.88 35.99 -0.01
N ILE A 112 -13.52 37.12 -0.34
CA ILE A 112 -13.09 38.46 0.04
C ILE A 112 -13.84 38.95 1.28
N ASP A 113 -15.17 38.88 1.27
CA ASP A 113 -16.02 39.51 2.27
C ASP A 113 -16.82 38.52 3.13
N GLY A 114 -16.68 37.22 2.90
CA GLY A 114 -17.35 36.15 3.66
C GLY A 114 -18.86 36.08 3.48
N ASN A 115 -19.47 36.86 2.57
CA ASN A 115 -20.91 36.74 2.33
C ASN A 115 -21.26 35.38 1.72
N VAL A 116 -22.30 34.72 2.23
CA VAL A 116 -22.77 33.46 1.65
C VAL A 116 -23.31 33.70 0.24
N LEU A 117 -22.98 32.83 -0.69
CA LEU A 117 -23.44 32.93 -2.08
C LEU A 117 -24.73 32.11 -2.26
N GLN A 118 -25.70 32.71 -2.93
CA GLN A 118 -26.98 32.11 -3.30
C GLN A 118 -27.06 31.91 -4.80
N GLY A 119 -27.88 30.93 -5.23
CA GLY A 119 -28.19 30.70 -6.61
C GLY A 119 -27.05 29.99 -7.35
N TRP A 120 -27.03 30.15 -8.67
CA TRP A 120 -26.05 29.52 -9.55
C TRP A 120 -24.63 30.03 -9.31
N GLN A 121 -23.71 29.12 -9.06
CA GLN A 121 -22.28 29.39 -8.93
C GLN A 121 -21.49 28.47 -9.86
N LYS A 122 -20.42 29.02 -10.43
CA LYS A 122 -19.38 28.23 -11.13
C LYS A 122 -18.11 28.25 -10.28
N LEU A 123 -17.76 27.10 -9.75
CA LEU A 123 -16.59 26.96 -8.88
C LEU A 123 -15.29 26.92 -9.70
N ALA A 124 -14.16 27.12 -9.03
CA ALA A 124 -12.84 27.10 -9.66
C ALA A 124 -12.46 25.74 -10.27
N ASP A 125 -13.01 24.64 -9.76
CA ASP A 125 -12.85 23.29 -10.28
C ASP A 125 -13.74 22.97 -11.50
N GLY A 126 -14.54 23.95 -11.95
CA GLY A 126 -15.41 23.84 -13.11
C GLY A 126 -16.84 23.38 -12.83
N ARG A 127 -17.15 22.93 -11.61
CA ARG A 127 -18.52 22.54 -11.23
C ARG A 127 -19.46 23.74 -11.35
N ARG A 128 -20.65 23.50 -11.88
CA ARG A 128 -21.78 24.43 -11.82
C ARG A 128 -22.75 23.93 -10.77
N ILE A 129 -22.97 24.72 -9.73
CA ILE A 129 -23.71 24.33 -8.52
C ILE A 129 -24.81 25.35 -8.23
N TYR A 130 -25.84 24.98 -7.52
CA TYR A 130 -26.86 25.89 -7.01
C TYR A 130 -26.90 25.81 -5.48
N TYR A 131 -26.84 26.99 -4.84
CA TYR A 131 -26.99 27.11 -3.39
C TYR A 131 -28.37 27.73 -3.06
N ASP A 132 -29.15 27.03 -2.26
CA ASP A 132 -30.44 27.50 -1.75
C ASP A 132 -30.25 28.07 -0.34
N ILE A 133 -30.31 29.40 -0.24
CA ILE A 133 -30.06 30.14 1.00
C ILE A 133 -31.32 30.89 1.42
N ASP A 134 -31.77 30.65 2.63
CA ASP A 134 -32.81 31.47 3.28
C ASP A 134 -32.14 32.61 4.06
N TYR A 135 -32.20 33.82 3.53
CA TYR A 135 -31.61 35.00 4.20
C TYR A 135 -32.38 35.45 5.44
N LYS A 136 -33.61 34.98 5.66
CA LYS A 136 -34.39 35.30 6.84
C LYS A 136 -34.18 34.28 7.94
N GLU A 137 -34.18 33.03 7.58
CA GLU A 137 -34.00 31.86 8.47
C GLU A 137 -32.79 31.06 8.00
N ALA A 138 -31.59 31.62 8.20
CA ALA A 138 -30.33 31.07 7.66
C ALA A 138 -30.08 29.62 8.08
N ASN A 139 -30.57 29.21 9.26
CA ASN A 139 -30.47 27.83 9.71
C ASN A 139 -31.34 26.84 8.90
N ASP A 140 -32.37 27.34 8.20
CA ASP A 140 -33.26 26.55 7.35
C ASP A 140 -32.77 26.47 5.90
N SER A 141 -31.63 27.10 5.57
CA SER A 141 -31.00 27.03 4.27
C SER A 141 -30.59 25.62 3.93
N LYS A 142 -30.94 25.14 2.73
CA LYS A 142 -30.53 23.80 2.24
C LYS A 142 -29.08 23.76 1.80
N GLY A 143 -28.47 24.94 1.53
CA GLY A 143 -27.12 25.03 1.00
C GLY A 143 -27.00 24.50 -0.43
N MET A 144 -25.97 23.71 -0.71
CA MET A 144 -25.76 23.04 -1.99
C MET A 144 -26.88 22.05 -2.30
N LEU A 145 -27.51 22.19 -3.45
CA LEU A 145 -28.58 21.29 -3.88
C LEU A 145 -28.04 19.99 -4.46
N HIS A 146 -28.78 18.91 -4.26
CA HIS A 146 -28.50 17.55 -4.73
C HIS A 146 -29.76 16.91 -5.32
N GLY A 147 -29.57 15.97 -6.26
CA GLY A 147 -30.67 15.25 -6.91
C GLY A 147 -31.51 16.14 -7.81
N GLU A 148 -32.74 15.72 -8.08
CA GLU A 148 -33.68 16.48 -8.90
C GLU A 148 -34.22 17.69 -8.12
N GLN A 149 -34.17 18.88 -8.72
CA GLN A 149 -34.59 20.12 -8.10
C GLN A 149 -35.36 21.01 -9.10
N LEU A 150 -36.45 21.59 -8.63
CA LEU A 150 -37.21 22.61 -9.37
C LEU A 150 -36.72 24.01 -9.00
N ILE A 151 -36.13 24.72 -9.93
CA ILE A 151 -35.63 26.09 -9.75
C ILE A 151 -36.26 26.96 -10.82
N ASP A 152 -36.97 28.01 -10.44
CA ASP A 152 -37.65 28.94 -11.34
C ASP A 152 -38.54 28.22 -12.39
N ASN A 153 -39.31 27.23 -11.98
CA ASN A 153 -40.16 26.36 -12.81
C ASN A 153 -39.41 25.51 -13.86
N VAL A 154 -38.09 25.35 -13.69
CA VAL A 154 -37.27 24.47 -14.53
C VAL A 154 -36.65 23.38 -13.67
N THR A 155 -36.77 22.13 -14.10
CA THR A 155 -36.21 20.98 -13.39
C THR A 155 -34.76 20.76 -13.82
N TYR A 156 -33.88 20.60 -12.83
CA TYR A 156 -32.45 20.30 -12.97
C TYR A 156 -32.11 19.08 -12.15
N TYR A 157 -30.97 18.44 -12.45
CA TYR A 157 -30.41 17.37 -11.63
C TYR A 157 -29.00 17.71 -11.18
N PHE A 158 -28.73 17.49 -9.90
CA PHE A 158 -27.44 17.75 -9.28
C PHE A 158 -26.86 16.45 -8.75
N ASN A 159 -25.58 16.23 -8.99
CA ASN A 159 -24.84 15.08 -8.51
C ASN A 159 -25.00 14.91 -6.99
N LEU A 160 -25.36 13.71 -6.53
CA LEU A 160 -25.68 13.46 -5.14
C LEU A 160 -24.50 13.59 -4.18
N GLN A 161 -23.27 13.48 -4.69
CA GLN A 161 -22.05 13.53 -3.86
C GLN A 161 -21.43 14.92 -3.81
N ASN A 162 -21.35 15.61 -4.95
CA ASN A 162 -20.61 16.85 -5.09
C ASN A 162 -21.43 18.05 -5.55
N GLY A 163 -22.75 17.92 -5.73
CA GLY A 163 -23.68 18.98 -6.09
C GLY A 163 -23.49 19.55 -7.51
N ALA A 164 -22.64 18.98 -8.35
CA ALA A 164 -22.47 19.45 -9.72
C ALA A 164 -23.75 19.26 -10.54
N GLN A 165 -24.14 20.26 -11.32
CA GLN A 165 -25.23 20.11 -12.29
C GLN A 165 -24.87 19.02 -13.28
N GLU A 166 -25.76 18.02 -13.42
CA GLU A 166 -25.65 16.98 -14.40
C GLU A 166 -26.36 17.38 -15.70
N THR A 167 -25.81 16.91 -16.84
CA THR A 167 -26.36 17.14 -18.18
C THR A 167 -26.24 15.85 -18.99
N GLY A 168 -27.02 15.72 -20.08
CA GLY A 168 -27.06 14.50 -20.87
C GLY A 168 -27.98 13.47 -20.24
N VAL A 169 -27.60 12.19 -20.35
CA VAL A 169 -28.36 11.05 -19.80
C VAL A 169 -28.00 10.88 -18.32
N VAL A 170 -29.02 10.93 -17.48
CA VAL A 170 -28.91 10.82 -16.03
C VAL A 170 -29.83 9.72 -15.51
N TYR A 171 -29.31 8.83 -14.67
CA TYR A 171 -30.14 7.91 -13.91
C TYR A 171 -30.64 8.62 -12.65
N ASN A 172 -31.93 8.92 -12.63
CA ASN A 172 -32.56 9.55 -11.47
C ASN A 172 -32.89 8.47 -10.41
N LEU A 173 -32.14 8.49 -9.30
CA LEU A 173 -32.29 7.50 -8.23
C LEU A 173 -33.66 7.57 -7.51
N ALA A 174 -34.33 8.71 -7.54
CA ALA A 174 -35.64 8.87 -6.92
C ALA A 174 -36.75 8.23 -7.77
N THR A 175 -36.74 8.45 -9.08
CA THR A 175 -37.73 7.91 -10.03
C THR A 175 -37.33 6.53 -10.56
N LYS A 176 -36.03 6.16 -10.42
CA LYS A 176 -35.42 4.95 -11.00
C LYS A 176 -35.55 4.87 -12.53
N GLN A 177 -35.56 6.02 -13.18
CA GLN A 177 -35.65 6.15 -14.63
C GLN A 177 -34.41 6.83 -15.21
N LEU A 178 -34.10 6.57 -16.47
CA LEU A 178 -33.17 7.36 -17.25
C LEU A 178 -33.88 8.62 -17.74
N GLN A 179 -33.33 9.78 -17.45
CA GLN A 179 -33.84 11.08 -17.89
C GLN A 179 -32.82 11.80 -18.74
N TYR A 180 -33.27 12.72 -19.57
CA TYR A 180 -32.38 13.53 -20.38
C TYR A 180 -32.42 15.01 -19.98
N TYR A 181 -31.27 15.50 -19.56
CA TYR A 181 -31.06 16.91 -19.23
C TYR A 181 -30.25 17.59 -20.31
N GLY A 182 -30.79 18.66 -20.91
CA GLY A 182 -30.20 19.32 -22.07
C GLY A 182 -28.74 19.73 -21.83
N VAL A 183 -27.84 19.34 -22.72
CA VAL A 183 -26.39 19.58 -22.56
C VAL A 183 -26.01 21.07 -22.53
N ALA A 184 -26.84 21.96 -23.15
CA ALA A 184 -26.59 23.39 -23.21
C ALA A 184 -26.99 24.14 -21.93
N ASN A 185 -28.06 23.72 -21.25
CA ASN A 185 -28.66 24.45 -20.13
C ASN A 185 -28.88 23.61 -18.88
N GLY A 186 -28.79 22.27 -19.01
CA GLY A 186 -28.98 21.32 -17.91
C GLY A 186 -30.45 21.16 -17.47
N SER A 187 -31.42 21.65 -18.23
CA SER A 187 -32.84 21.48 -17.91
C SER A 187 -33.37 20.11 -18.35
N LEU A 188 -34.31 19.54 -17.59
CA LEU A 188 -35.01 18.34 -17.96
C LEU A 188 -35.77 18.55 -19.28
N SER A 189 -35.52 17.65 -20.22
CA SER A 189 -36.07 17.74 -21.58
C SER A 189 -37.25 16.76 -21.75
N LYS A 190 -38.42 17.28 -22.05
CA LYS A 190 -39.68 16.56 -22.13
C LYS A 190 -40.21 16.54 -23.53
N ASN A 191 -40.80 15.39 -23.99
CA ASN A 191 -41.42 15.21 -25.30
C ASN A 191 -40.48 15.63 -26.46
N ILE A 192 -39.20 15.26 -26.38
CA ILE A 192 -38.21 15.58 -27.41
C ILE A 192 -37.70 14.32 -28.12
N GLU A 193 -37.11 14.54 -29.29
CA GLU A 193 -36.23 13.60 -29.96
C GLU A 193 -34.83 14.25 -30.06
N ALA A 194 -33.79 13.57 -29.59
CA ALA A 194 -32.44 14.06 -29.58
C ALA A 194 -31.45 12.97 -30.01
N THR A 195 -30.33 13.35 -30.62
CA THR A 195 -29.23 12.44 -30.93
C THR A 195 -28.15 12.53 -29.85
N VAL A 196 -27.88 11.41 -29.19
CA VAL A 196 -26.85 11.28 -28.14
C VAL A 196 -25.94 10.11 -28.51
N ALA A 197 -24.63 10.35 -28.59
CA ALA A 197 -23.61 9.36 -28.98
C ALA A 197 -24.00 8.55 -30.24
N GLN A 198 -24.49 9.26 -31.28
CA GLN A 198 -24.94 8.67 -32.59
C GLN A 198 -26.23 7.85 -32.51
N HIS A 199 -26.93 7.77 -31.40
CA HIS A 199 -28.20 7.11 -31.23
C HIS A 199 -29.30 8.13 -30.98
N THR A 200 -30.49 7.89 -31.57
CA THR A 200 -31.66 8.72 -31.32
C THR A 200 -32.35 8.26 -30.03
N ILE A 201 -32.55 9.18 -29.12
CA ILE A 201 -33.39 8.99 -27.92
C ILE A 201 -34.69 9.78 -28.04
N LYS A 202 -35.72 9.32 -27.38
CA LYS A 202 -36.99 10.03 -27.22
C LYS A 202 -37.32 10.11 -25.74
N THR A 203 -37.90 11.24 -25.30
CA THR A 203 -38.39 11.38 -23.94
C THR A 203 -39.91 11.54 -23.92
N ASP A 204 -40.51 11.07 -22.82
CA ASP A 204 -41.92 11.24 -22.50
C ASP A 204 -42.23 12.65 -21.93
N ASP A 205 -43.50 12.85 -21.49
CA ASP A 205 -43.97 14.11 -20.90
C ASP A 205 -43.42 14.35 -19.48
N GLU A 206 -42.81 13.33 -18.86
CA GLU A 206 -42.11 13.42 -17.58
C GLU A 206 -40.59 13.62 -17.74
N GLY A 207 -40.07 13.49 -18.98
CA GLY A 207 -38.66 13.61 -19.34
C GLY A 207 -37.87 12.32 -19.22
N ASN A 208 -38.55 11.17 -19.04
CA ASN A 208 -37.91 9.87 -19.01
C ASN A 208 -37.59 9.41 -20.44
N ILE A 209 -36.43 8.77 -20.61
CA ILE A 209 -36.03 8.19 -21.89
C ILE A 209 -36.91 6.95 -22.15
N ILE A 210 -37.57 6.92 -23.29
CA ILE A 210 -38.41 5.81 -23.72
C ILE A 210 -37.52 4.63 -24.13
N LEU A 211 -37.62 3.52 -23.43
CA LEU A 211 -36.83 2.30 -23.64
C LEU A 211 -37.70 1.16 -24.19
N ASN A 212 -37.09 0.29 -24.99
CA ASN A 212 -37.72 -0.98 -25.42
C ASN A 212 -37.46 -2.07 -24.36
N ASP A 213 -38.29 -3.10 -24.34
CA ASP A 213 -38.01 -4.28 -23.52
C ASP A 213 -36.66 -4.91 -23.89
N GLY A 214 -35.88 -5.30 -22.88
CA GLY A 214 -34.57 -5.89 -23.07
C GLY A 214 -33.43 -4.88 -23.09
N GLN A 215 -32.40 -5.18 -23.90
CA GLN A 215 -31.19 -4.35 -23.98
C GLN A 215 -31.41 -3.06 -24.78
N ASN A 216 -30.97 -1.96 -24.23
CA ASN A 216 -30.99 -0.64 -24.86
C ASN A 216 -29.59 -0.01 -24.79
N GLN A 217 -29.13 0.58 -25.90
CA GLN A 217 -27.93 1.39 -25.90
C GLN A 217 -28.31 2.85 -25.88
N VAL A 218 -27.90 3.55 -24.81
CA VAL A 218 -28.18 4.97 -24.62
C VAL A 218 -26.87 5.65 -24.23
N ASP A 219 -26.48 6.70 -24.94
CA ASP A 219 -25.22 7.44 -24.73
C ASP A 219 -23.97 6.52 -24.70
N GLY A 220 -23.94 5.53 -25.59
CA GLY A 220 -22.86 4.55 -25.69
C GLY A 220 -22.81 3.51 -24.58
N GLN A 221 -23.68 3.59 -23.58
CA GLN A 221 -23.80 2.66 -22.47
C GLN A 221 -24.95 1.68 -22.68
N TRP A 222 -24.83 0.45 -22.17
CA TRP A 222 -25.85 -0.56 -22.25
C TRP A 222 -26.65 -0.63 -20.95
N TYR A 223 -27.97 -0.71 -21.10
CA TYR A 223 -28.97 -0.83 -20.04
C TYR A 223 -29.91 -2.00 -20.36
N TYR A 224 -30.52 -2.58 -19.36
CA TYR A 224 -31.58 -3.57 -19.55
C TYR A 224 -32.88 -3.09 -18.92
N TYR A 225 -33.90 -2.91 -19.73
CA TYR A 225 -35.23 -2.50 -19.28
C TYR A 225 -36.18 -3.69 -19.25
N ASP A 226 -36.86 -3.90 -18.14
CA ASP A 226 -37.94 -4.88 -17.99
C ASP A 226 -39.28 -4.13 -18.14
N SER A 227 -39.92 -4.27 -19.30
CA SER A 227 -41.18 -3.57 -19.61
C SER A 227 -42.38 -4.11 -18.82
N ASN A 228 -42.31 -5.34 -18.30
CA ASN A 228 -43.39 -5.90 -17.47
C ASN A 228 -43.42 -5.30 -16.07
N ASN A 229 -42.27 -5.03 -15.52
CA ASN A 229 -42.10 -4.43 -14.19
C ASN A 229 -41.82 -2.93 -14.24
N HIS A 230 -41.61 -2.35 -15.43
CA HIS A 230 -41.26 -0.95 -15.65
C HIS A 230 -39.99 -0.51 -14.92
N VAL A 231 -38.96 -1.38 -14.89
CA VAL A 231 -37.72 -1.12 -14.14
C VAL A 231 -36.49 -1.34 -15.01
N LEU A 232 -35.43 -0.58 -14.71
CA LEU A 232 -34.07 -0.88 -15.14
C LEU A 232 -33.49 -1.99 -14.27
N VAL A 233 -33.02 -3.05 -14.89
CA VAL A 233 -32.48 -4.23 -14.20
C VAL A 233 -31.08 -3.91 -13.69
N THR A 234 -30.79 -4.31 -12.45
CA THR A 234 -29.46 -4.26 -11.83
C THR A 234 -29.01 -5.65 -11.40
N GLY A 235 -27.71 -5.81 -11.17
CA GLY A 235 -27.14 -7.09 -10.79
C GLY A 235 -26.95 -8.04 -11.96
N TRP A 236 -26.87 -9.31 -11.65
CA TRP A 236 -26.63 -10.36 -12.63
C TRP A 236 -27.82 -10.59 -13.57
N LYS A 237 -27.53 -10.65 -14.87
CA LYS A 237 -28.52 -10.95 -15.90
C LYS A 237 -27.98 -11.94 -16.91
N LYS A 238 -28.71 -13.02 -17.12
CA LYS A 238 -28.49 -13.97 -18.21
C LYS A 238 -29.22 -13.46 -19.46
N LEU A 239 -28.45 -13.16 -20.50
CA LEU A 239 -28.99 -12.70 -21.79
C LEU A 239 -29.25 -13.85 -22.73
N SER A 240 -28.44 -14.92 -22.66
CA SER A 240 -28.60 -16.18 -23.39
C SER A 240 -27.99 -17.33 -22.57
N ASP A 241 -27.99 -18.55 -23.09
CA ASP A 241 -27.36 -19.70 -22.40
C ASP A 241 -25.86 -19.57 -22.29
N SER A 242 -25.22 -18.80 -23.16
CA SER A 242 -23.78 -18.58 -23.23
C SER A 242 -23.36 -17.18 -22.80
N GLN A 243 -24.30 -16.29 -22.46
CA GLN A 243 -23.97 -14.90 -22.13
C GLN A 243 -24.62 -14.46 -20.83
N LYS A 244 -23.76 -14.09 -19.86
CA LYS A 244 -24.14 -13.56 -18.55
C LYS A 244 -23.41 -12.25 -18.31
N VAL A 245 -24.15 -11.22 -17.96
CA VAL A 245 -23.65 -9.85 -17.75
C VAL A 245 -24.03 -9.34 -16.38
N TYR A 246 -23.47 -8.20 -16.00
CA TYR A 246 -23.79 -7.54 -14.75
C TYR A 246 -24.11 -6.07 -15.00
N TYR A 247 -25.23 -5.61 -14.45
CA TYR A 247 -25.63 -4.20 -14.47
C TYR A 247 -25.36 -3.59 -13.09
N ASP A 248 -24.60 -2.49 -13.08
CA ASP A 248 -24.17 -1.83 -11.85
C ASP A 248 -25.39 -1.30 -11.05
N PRO A 249 -25.52 -1.58 -9.76
CA PRO A 249 -26.67 -1.14 -8.97
C PRO A 249 -26.82 0.39 -8.85
N ASP A 250 -25.71 1.12 -8.92
CA ASP A 250 -25.71 2.57 -8.74
C ASP A 250 -25.96 3.33 -10.05
N THR A 251 -25.42 2.82 -11.16
CA THR A 251 -25.50 3.48 -12.46
C THR A 251 -26.47 2.81 -13.44
N VAL A 252 -26.95 1.62 -13.13
CA VAL A 252 -27.76 0.71 -13.98
C VAL A 252 -27.11 0.33 -15.30
N GLN A 253 -25.85 0.70 -15.50
CA GLN A 253 -25.09 0.43 -16.72
C GLN A 253 -24.50 -0.97 -16.71
N MET A 254 -24.43 -1.61 -17.89
CA MET A 254 -23.72 -2.86 -18.05
C MET A 254 -22.22 -2.67 -17.79
N ILE A 255 -21.65 -3.55 -16.95
CA ILE A 255 -20.24 -3.50 -16.60
C ILE A 255 -19.37 -4.07 -17.72
N HIS A 256 -18.24 -3.41 -17.96
CA HIS A 256 -17.16 -3.87 -18.82
C HIS A 256 -15.84 -3.83 -18.05
N GLY A 257 -14.92 -4.77 -18.35
CA GLY A 257 -13.64 -4.87 -17.66
C GLY A 257 -13.74 -5.49 -16.27
N LYS A 258 -12.81 -5.12 -15.38
CA LYS A 258 -12.69 -5.72 -14.05
C LYS A 258 -13.57 -5.00 -13.03
N LYS A 259 -14.39 -5.75 -12.31
CA LYS A 259 -15.27 -5.24 -11.23
C LYS A 259 -15.21 -6.16 -10.02
N LYS A 260 -15.19 -5.57 -8.83
CA LYS A 260 -15.32 -6.32 -7.58
C LYS A 260 -16.79 -6.37 -7.17
N ILE A 261 -17.33 -7.59 -6.97
CA ILE A 261 -18.73 -7.84 -6.59
C ILE A 261 -18.69 -8.83 -5.42
N ASP A 262 -19.35 -8.52 -4.33
CA ASP A 262 -19.46 -9.36 -3.13
C ASP A 262 -18.12 -9.93 -2.63
N GLY A 263 -17.05 -9.11 -2.74
CA GLY A 263 -15.71 -9.49 -2.27
C GLY A 263 -14.83 -10.17 -3.33
N PHE A 264 -15.36 -10.65 -4.43
CA PHE A 264 -14.65 -11.32 -5.52
C PHE A 264 -14.42 -10.41 -6.72
N TRP A 265 -13.30 -10.63 -7.43
CA TRP A 265 -13.04 -9.94 -8.69
C TRP A 265 -13.57 -10.75 -9.85
N PHE A 266 -14.36 -10.08 -10.70
CA PHE A 266 -14.88 -10.57 -11.97
C PHE A 266 -14.27 -9.78 -13.13
N TYR A 267 -14.37 -10.32 -14.32
CA TYR A 267 -14.05 -9.62 -15.55
C TYR A 267 -15.19 -9.80 -16.55
N PHE A 268 -15.58 -8.69 -17.14
CA PHE A 268 -16.59 -8.61 -18.18
C PHE A 268 -15.94 -8.20 -19.49
N ASP A 269 -16.21 -8.91 -20.56
CA ASP A 269 -15.65 -8.59 -21.86
C ASP A 269 -15.89 -7.12 -22.20
N LYS A 270 -14.85 -6.45 -22.69
CA LYS A 270 -14.90 -5.00 -22.92
C LYS A 270 -15.87 -4.56 -24.01
N TRP A 271 -16.29 -5.48 -24.87
CA TRP A 271 -17.20 -5.18 -25.97
C TRP A 271 -18.60 -5.73 -25.72
N THR A 272 -18.70 -6.97 -25.27
CA THR A 272 -19.96 -7.69 -25.10
C THR A 272 -20.51 -7.64 -23.68
N GLY A 273 -19.68 -7.25 -22.69
CA GLY A 273 -20.05 -7.32 -21.28
C GLY A 273 -20.16 -8.73 -20.71
N ASP A 274 -19.74 -9.76 -21.48
CA ASP A 274 -19.88 -11.15 -21.06
C ASP A 274 -18.89 -11.51 -19.95
N GLU A 275 -19.34 -12.26 -18.96
CA GLU A 275 -18.55 -12.71 -17.81
C GLU A 275 -17.44 -13.68 -18.27
N ALA A 276 -16.21 -13.48 -17.82
CA ALA A 276 -15.13 -14.43 -18.03
C ALA A 276 -15.25 -15.59 -17.03
N ILE A 277 -15.53 -16.79 -17.55
CA ILE A 277 -15.66 -18.03 -16.77
C ILE A 277 -14.68 -19.06 -17.31
N SER A 278 -13.97 -19.78 -16.42
CA SER A 278 -12.98 -20.82 -16.76
C SER A 278 -12.00 -20.36 -17.84
N LYS A 279 -11.47 -19.13 -17.71
CA LYS A 279 -10.77 -18.44 -18.79
C LYS A 279 -9.57 -17.64 -18.32
N PHE A 280 -8.47 -17.78 -19.04
CA PHE A 280 -7.34 -16.83 -18.95
C PHE A 280 -7.73 -15.51 -19.61
N THR A 281 -7.42 -14.42 -18.93
CA THR A 281 -7.74 -13.07 -19.40
C THR A 281 -6.52 -12.17 -19.26
N LYS A 282 -6.12 -11.52 -20.36
CA LYS A 282 -5.09 -10.49 -20.32
C LYS A 282 -5.73 -9.15 -19.98
N LEU A 283 -5.34 -8.58 -18.85
CA LEU A 283 -5.81 -7.29 -18.38
C LEU A 283 -5.13 -6.12 -19.11
N ALA A 284 -5.74 -4.95 -19.02
CA ALA A 284 -5.20 -3.73 -19.64
C ALA A 284 -3.84 -3.30 -19.07
N ASP A 285 -3.54 -3.68 -17.84
CA ASP A 285 -2.25 -3.42 -17.17
C ASP A 285 -1.15 -4.43 -17.54
N GLY A 286 -1.43 -5.36 -18.45
CA GLY A 286 -0.50 -6.34 -19.00
C GLY A 286 -0.45 -7.68 -18.25
N ARG A 287 -1.09 -7.79 -17.09
CA ARG A 287 -1.18 -9.05 -16.34
C ARG A 287 -2.04 -10.08 -17.08
N THR A 288 -1.68 -11.35 -16.94
CA THR A 288 -2.53 -12.48 -17.28
C THR A 288 -3.10 -13.05 -15.98
N VAL A 289 -4.42 -13.18 -15.90
CA VAL A 289 -5.14 -13.73 -14.75
C VAL A 289 -6.07 -14.85 -15.19
N TYR A 290 -6.53 -15.68 -14.28
CA TYR A 290 -7.50 -16.72 -14.56
C TYR A 290 -8.77 -16.49 -13.74
N TYR A 291 -9.91 -16.62 -14.39
CA TYR A 291 -11.22 -16.63 -13.75
C TYR A 291 -11.75 -18.06 -13.72
N ASP A 292 -12.16 -18.52 -12.55
CA ASP A 292 -12.60 -19.91 -12.33
C ASP A 292 -14.01 -20.19 -12.88
N GLU A 293 -14.53 -21.35 -12.57
CA GLU A 293 -15.88 -21.80 -12.97
C GLU A 293 -17.03 -20.95 -12.41
N ASN A 294 -16.76 -20.14 -11.38
CA ASN A 294 -17.70 -19.19 -10.78
C ASN A 294 -17.47 -17.75 -11.26
N GLY A 295 -16.50 -17.55 -12.18
CA GLY A 295 -16.08 -16.23 -12.65
C GLY A 295 -15.18 -15.47 -11.66
N HIS A 296 -14.71 -16.10 -10.58
CA HIS A 296 -13.85 -15.47 -9.60
C HIS A 296 -12.39 -15.48 -10.05
N MET A 297 -11.70 -14.35 -9.91
CA MET A 297 -10.27 -14.31 -10.16
C MET A 297 -9.51 -15.20 -9.18
N THR A 298 -8.65 -16.05 -9.72
CA THR A 298 -7.91 -17.08 -8.99
C THR A 298 -6.62 -16.52 -8.40
N TYR A 299 -6.23 -17.07 -7.22
CA TYR A 299 -5.00 -16.77 -6.50
C TYR A 299 -4.35 -18.04 -5.98
N GLY A 300 -3.02 -18.06 -5.89
CA GLY A 300 -2.25 -19.22 -5.42
C GLY A 300 -2.14 -20.32 -6.47
N GLU A 301 -1.88 -21.54 -6.01
CA GLU A 301 -1.81 -22.72 -6.89
C GLU A 301 -3.21 -23.14 -7.36
N LYS A 302 -3.31 -23.43 -8.64
CA LYS A 302 -4.55 -23.95 -9.26
C LYS A 302 -4.20 -25.00 -10.30
N GLN A 303 -4.81 -26.15 -10.20
CA GLN A 303 -4.73 -27.18 -11.25
C GLN A 303 -5.77 -26.91 -12.32
N LEU A 304 -5.33 -26.82 -13.57
CA LEU A 304 -6.19 -26.67 -14.75
C LEU A 304 -5.83 -27.78 -15.75
N GLY A 305 -6.76 -28.71 -15.90
CA GLY A 305 -6.45 -29.95 -16.63
C GLY A 305 -5.38 -30.77 -15.93
N ASN A 306 -4.29 -31.09 -16.62
CA ASN A 306 -3.17 -31.84 -16.06
C ASN A 306 -2.04 -30.97 -15.50
N ASP A 307 -2.09 -29.66 -15.70
CA ASP A 307 -1.03 -28.73 -15.36
C ASP A 307 -1.37 -27.90 -14.12
N TRP A 308 -0.34 -27.62 -13.33
CA TRP A 308 -0.43 -26.70 -12.21
C TRP A 308 0.07 -25.32 -12.62
N TYR A 309 -0.68 -24.30 -12.23
CA TYR A 309 -0.40 -22.87 -12.40
C TYR A 309 -0.29 -22.20 -11.05
N TYR A 310 0.33 -21.03 -11.03
CA TYR A 310 0.35 -20.17 -9.85
C TYR A 310 -0.07 -18.75 -10.22
N PHE A 311 -1.00 -18.22 -9.44
CA PHE A 311 -1.48 -16.85 -9.56
C PHE A 311 -1.08 -16.07 -8.31
N ASN A 312 -0.41 -14.95 -8.48
CA ASN A 312 0.12 -14.14 -7.39
C ASN A 312 -0.99 -13.83 -6.37
N LEU A 313 -0.69 -13.98 -5.08
CA LEU A 313 -1.66 -13.83 -3.99
C LEU A 313 -2.22 -12.42 -3.84
N ASN A 314 -1.50 -11.38 -4.29
CA ASN A 314 -1.91 -9.99 -4.14
C ASN A 314 -2.71 -9.48 -5.34
N ASP A 315 -2.33 -9.88 -6.57
CA ASP A 315 -2.84 -9.28 -7.80
C ASP A 315 -3.36 -10.27 -8.84
N GLY A 316 -3.26 -11.58 -8.57
CA GLY A 316 -3.73 -12.65 -9.44
C GLY A 316 -2.89 -12.86 -10.71
N ASN A 317 -1.74 -12.20 -10.86
CA ASN A 317 -0.90 -12.38 -12.05
C ASN A 317 -0.33 -13.80 -12.14
N GLU A 318 -0.42 -14.40 -13.31
CA GLU A 318 0.15 -15.72 -13.61
C GLU A 318 1.68 -15.70 -13.49
N ALA A 319 2.24 -16.69 -12.82
CA ALA A 319 3.68 -16.89 -12.74
C ALA A 319 4.17 -17.62 -13.99
N VAL A 320 5.04 -16.96 -14.78
CA VAL A 320 5.69 -17.52 -15.97
C VAL A 320 7.19 -17.34 -15.88
N SER A 321 7.96 -18.37 -16.27
CA SER A 321 9.43 -18.37 -16.23
C SER A 321 9.98 -17.92 -14.86
N ASN A 322 9.37 -18.41 -13.76
CA ASN A 322 9.67 -17.90 -12.43
C ASN A 322 9.71 -19.00 -11.36
N PHE A 323 10.64 -18.84 -10.41
CA PHE A 323 10.65 -19.62 -9.17
C PHE A 323 9.69 -19.00 -8.18
N ILE A 324 8.87 -19.84 -7.57
CA ILE A 324 7.90 -19.42 -6.53
C ILE A 324 8.18 -20.22 -5.26
N LYS A 325 8.35 -19.52 -4.14
CA LYS A 325 8.33 -20.14 -2.82
C LYS A 325 6.90 -20.15 -2.31
N LEU A 326 6.36 -21.34 -2.15
CA LEU A 326 4.99 -21.56 -1.69
C LEU A 326 4.88 -21.44 -0.16
N ASN A 327 3.67 -21.26 0.33
CA ASN A 327 3.39 -21.14 1.78
C ASN A 327 3.65 -22.44 2.57
N ASP A 328 3.65 -23.58 1.89
CA ASP A 328 3.97 -24.89 2.47
C ASP A 328 5.48 -25.16 2.56
N GLY A 329 6.30 -24.21 2.12
CA GLY A 329 7.75 -24.28 2.15
C GLY A 329 8.41 -24.84 0.89
N ARG A 330 7.62 -25.38 -0.07
CA ARG A 330 8.17 -25.82 -1.38
C ARG A 330 8.67 -24.63 -2.18
N THR A 331 9.73 -24.86 -2.94
CA THR A 331 10.15 -23.96 -4.04
C THR A 331 9.88 -24.67 -5.34
N VAL A 332 9.06 -24.09 -6.20
CA VAL A 332 8.64 -24.66 -7.48
C VAL A 332 9.02 -23.70 -8.63
N TYR A 333 9.03 -24.18 -9.85
CA TYR A 333 9.26 -23.34 -11.03
C TYR A 333 8.13 -23.50 -12.03
N TYR A 334 7.66 -22.38 -12.55
CA TYR A 334 6.67 -22.32 -13.62
C TYR A 334 7.39 -21.92 -14.92
N ASN A 335 7.21 -22.71 -15.98
CA ASN A 335 7.86 -22.48 -17.28
C ASN A 335 7.25 -21.28 -18.05
N ALA A 336 7.69 -21.06 -19.28
CA ALA A 336 7.19 -19.96 -20.12
C ALA A 336 5.69 -20.08 -20.49
N GLN A 337 5.10 -21.24 -20.34
CA GLN A 337 3.67 -21.50 -20.52
C GLN A 337 2.87 -21.43 -19.22
N GLY A 338 3.51 -21.05 -18.10
CA GLY A 338 2.89 -21.00 -16.78
C GLY A 338 2.72 -22.37 -16.10
N HIS A 339 3.20 -23.47 -16.69
CA HIS A 339 3.06 -24.80 -16.12
C HIS A 339 4.16 -25.09 -15.10
N MET A 340 3.79 -25.66 -13.96
CA MET A 340 4.75 -26.19 -12.99
C MET A 340 5.59 -27.30 -13.65
N VAL A 341 6.90 -27.27 -13.42
CA VAL A 341 7.84 -28.25 -13.99
C VAL A 341 8.20 -29.37 -13.02
N TYR A 342 8.60 -30.50 -13.57
CA TYR A 342 9.01 -31.71 -12.85
C TYR A 342 10.29 -32.30 -13.45
N GLY A 343 11.04 -33.08 -12.67
CA GLY A 343 12.26 -33.75 -13.11
C GLY A 343 13.38 -32.76 -13.46
N TRP A 344 14.27 -33.19 -14.36
CA TRP A 344 15.42 -32.39 -14.78
C TRP A 344 15.03 -31.20 -15.64
N GLN A 345 15.49 -30.02 -15.26
CA GLN A 345 15.26 -28.77 -15.98
C GLN A 345 16.57 -27.99 -16.17
N ASN A 346 16.73 -27.37 -17.34
CA ASN A 346 17.79 -26.40 -17.58
C ASN A 346 17.18 -25.00 -17.63
N ILE A 347 17.52 -24.17 -16.65
CA ILE A 347 16.96 -22.83 -16.49
C ILE A 347 18.12 -21.85 -16.41
N ASN A 348 18.19 -20.91 -17.35
CA ASN A 348 19.23 -19.89 -17.43
C ASN A 348 20.69 -20.47 -17.37
N GLY A 349 20.90 -21.62 -17.99
CA GLY A 349 22.22 -22.27 -18.06
C GLY A 349 22.60 -23.10 -16.83
N ASN A 350 21.75 -23.15 -15.81
CA ASN A 350 21.90 -24.04 -14.66
C ASN A 350 20.93 -25.22 -14.75
N THR A 351 21.35 -26.37 -14.21
CA THR A 351 20.53 -27.59 -14.17
C THR A 351 19.88 -27.70 -12.79
N TYR A 352 18.59 -27.98 -12.75
CA TYR A 352 17.78 -28.19 -11.55
C TYR A 352 17.08 -29.54 -11.61
N TYR A 353 16.61 -30.01 -10.47
CA TYR A 353 15.70 -31.15 -10.41
C TYR A 353 14.51 -30.82 -9.52
N PHE A 354 13.32 -31.08 -10.04
CA PHE A 354 12.06 -30.88 -9.32
C PHE A 354 11.42 -32.25 -9.06
N ASN A 355 10.92 -32.44 -7.84
CA ASN A 355 10.24 -33.67 -7.44
C ASN A 355 9.09 -34.00 -8.41
N GLY A 356 9.00 -35.26 -8.83
CA GLY A 356 8.01 -35.69 -9.81
C GLY A 356 6.55 -35.72 -9.32
N GLN A 357 6.33 -35.61 -8.00
CA GLN A 357 4.99 -35.65 -7.41
C GLN A 357 4.45 -34.26 -7.06
N ASP A 358 5.30 -33.42 -6.48
CA ASP A 358 4.87 -32.13 -5.89
C ASP A 358 5.60 -30.91 -6.46
N GLY A 359 6.51 -31.11 -7.42
CA GLY A 359 7.27 -30.04 -8.08
C GLY A 359 8.29 -29.35 -7.18
N ASN A 360 8.56 -29.84 -5.96
CA ASN A 360 9.52 -29.20 -5.06
C ASN A 360 10.94 -29.29 -5.62
N MET A 361 11.64 -28.16 -5.67
CA MET A 361 13.02 -28.06 -6.09
C MET A 361 13.93 -28.81 -5.11
N TYR A 362 14.81 -29.69 -5.64
CA TYR A 362 15.80 -30.37 -4.83
C TYR A 362 16.95 -29.46 -4.43
N VAL A 363 17.37 -29.58 -3.18
CA VAL A 363 18.56 -28.94 -2.61
C VAL A 363 19.36 -29.97 -1.82
N GLY A 364 20.66 -29.74 -1.65
CA GLY A 364 21.55 -30.66 -0.94
C GLY A 364 21.83 -31.95 -1.69
N ALA A 365 22.25 -32.97 -0.94
CA ALA A 365 22.47 -34.32 -1.47
C ALA A 365 21.15 -35.03 -1.75
N GLN A 366 20.98 -35.56 -2.95
CA GLN A 366 19.76 -36.22 -3.40
C GLN A 366 20.08 -37.48 -4.23
N TRP A 367 19.39 -38.58 -3.97
CA TRP A 367 19.47 -39.80 -4.77
C TRP A 367 18.39 -39.82 -5.84
N ILE A 368 18.82 -39.80 -7.09
CA ILE A 368 17.91 -39.80 -8.25
C ILE A 368 18.31 -40.99 -9.15
N ASN A 369 17.38 -41.91 -9.35
CA ASN A 369 17.60 -43.12 -10.19
C ASN A 369 18.85 -43.92 -9.80
N GLY A 370 19.15 -44.04 -8.50
CA GLY A 370 20.32 -44.82 -8.02
C GLY A 370 21.66 -44.09 -8.11
N GLN A 371 21.68 -42.84 -8.48
CA GLN A 371 22.87 -42.00 -8.50
C GLN A 371 22.68 -40.79 -7.57
N GLU A 372 23.74 -40.48 -6.81
CA GLU A 372 23.78 -39.30 -5.95
C GLU A 372 24.10 -38.05 -6.73
N TYR A 373 23.34 -36.98 -6.47
CA TYR A 373 23.54 -35.64 -7.01
C TYR A 373 23.52 -34.61 -5.91
N TYR A 374 24.22 -33.51 -6.12
CA TYR A 374 24.26 -32.39 -5.18
C TYR A 374 23.71 -31.15 -5.84
N PHE A 375 22.82 -30.48 -5.10
CA PHE A 375 22.18 -29.24 -5.49
C PHE A 375 22.52 -28.14 -4.47
N ASP A 376 22.85 -26.97 -4.96
CA ASP A 376 23.16 -25.81 -4.12
C ASP A 376 21.98 -25.53 -3.16
N TYR A 377 22.26 -25.39 -1.88
CA TYR A 377 21.24 -25.26 -0.86
C TYR A 377 20.42 -23.96 -0.92
N ILE A 378 20.98 -22.92 -1.59
CA ILE A 378 20.33 -21.60 -1.71
C ILE A 378 19.62 -21.49 -3.04
N THR A 379 20.32 -21.83 -4.11
CA THR A 379 19.81 -21.64 -5.49
C THR A 379 19.11 -22.85 -6.06
N GLY A 380 19.35 -24.06 -5.53
CA GLY A 380 18.87 -25.33 -6.08
C GLY A 380 19.59 -25.77 -7.35
N ALA A 381 20.57 -25.03 -7.84
CA ALA A 381 21.32 -25.40 -9.03
C ALA A 381 22.19 -26.63 -8.76
N LYS A 382 22.25 -27.58 -9.73
CA LYS A 382 23.13 -28.73 -9.63
C LYS A 382 24.57 -28.29 -9.51
N VAL A 383 25.25 -28.73 -8.46
CA VAL A 383 26.69 -28.52 -8.27
C VAL A 383 27.45 -29.45 -9.20
N LYS A 384 28.30 -28.89 -10.05
CA LYS A 384 29.03 -29.65 -11.07
C LYS A 384 30.17 -30.44 -10.46
N ASP A 385 30.80 -29.92 -9.39
CA ASP A 385 31.93 -30.56 -8.72
C ASP A 385 31.46 -31.30 -7.46
N GLN A 386 31.58 -32.63 -7.50
CA GLN A 386 31.18 -33.49 -6.37
C GLN A 386 32.00 -33.25 -5.09
N TRP A 387 33.24 -32.82 -5.23
CA TRP A 387 34.07 -32.50 -4.08
C TRP A 387 33.51 -31.32 -3.30
N THR A 388 33.27 -30.21 -3.99
CA THR A 388 32.67 -29.01 -3.41
C THR A 388 31.29 -29.35 -2.78
N ALA A 389 30.52 -30.17 -3.43
CA ALA A 389 29.23 -30.62 -2.94
C ALA A 389 29.34 -31.33 -1.58
N LYS A 390 30.27 -32.30 -1.46
CA LYS A 390 30.50 -33.01 -0.17
C LYS A 390 31.06 -32.12 0.92
N LEU A 391 31.95 -31.18 0.56
CA LEU A 391 32.48 -30.17 1.49
C LEU A 391 31.33 -29.36 2.12
N LEU A 392 30.42 -28.88 1.31
CA LEU A 392 29.29 -28.08 1.75
C LEU A 392 28.24 -28.91 2.53
N GLU A 393 28.01 -30.14 2.10
CA GLU A 393 27.08 -31.07 2.75
C GLU A 393 27.38 -31.23 4.25
N TRP A 394 28.65 -31.27 4.62
CA TRP A 394 29.05 -31.38 6.02
C TRP A 394 28.44 -30.27 6.89
N PHE A 395 28.52 -29.03 6.41
CA PHE A 395 28.00 -27.86 7.13
C PHE A 395 26.47 -27.86 7.16
N PHE A 396 25.82 -28.07 6.02
CA PHE A 396 24.37 -27.97 5.93
C PHE A 396 23.64 -29.07 6.70
N ASN A 397 24.16 -30.28 6.73
CA ASN A 397 23.60 -31.37 7.53
C ASN A 397 23.73 -31.13 9.04
N ARG A 398 24.51 -30.14 9.45
CA ARG A 398 24.77 -29.82 10.86
C ARG A 398 24.21 -28.45 11.29
N MET A 399 23.56 -27.72 10.41
CA MET A 399 22.79 -26.51 10.77
C MET A 399 21.71 -26.86 11.79
N GLY A 400 21.56 -26.01 12.81
CA GLY A 400 20.61 -26.23 13.89
C GLY A 400 21.01 -27.35 14.88
N ARG A 401 22.21 -27.96 14.74
CA ARG A 401 22.61 -29.13 15.55
C ARG A 401 23.87 -28.92 16.35
N LEU A 402 24.79 -28.08 15.90
CA LEU A 402 26.09 -27.88 16.54
C LEU A 402 26.13 -26.64 17.41
N THR A 403 26.81 -26.76 18.56
CA THR A 403 27.13 -25.65 19.46
C THR A 403 28.58 -25.23 19.26
N TYR A 404 28.85 -23.93 19.21
CA TYR A 404 30.24 -23.47 19.06
C TYR A 404 31.05 -23.72 20.32
N SER A 405 32.19 -24.37 20.17
CA SER A 405 33.17 -24.55 21.23
C SER A 405 34.57 -24.83 20.65
N MET A 406 35.58 -24.17 21.20
CA MET A 406 36.99 -24.46 20.94
C MET A 406 37.52 -25.62 21.81
N ASP A 407 36.74 -26.06 22.80
CA ASP A 407 36.94 -27.24 23.62
C ASP A 407 36.06 -28.39 23.10
N GLY A 408 36.29 -29.59 23.57
CA GLY A 408 35.53 -30.77 23.13
C GLY A 408 36.01 -31.33 21.79
N SER A 409 35.09 -31.92 21.01
CA SER A 409 35.48 -32.61 19.77
C SER A 409 35.90 -31.65 18.65
N ARG A 410 35.44 -30.42 18.66
CA ARG A 410 35.67 -29.36 17.67
C ARG A 410 35.25 -29.71 16.22
N ASN A 411 34.97 -30.96 15.92
CA ASN A 411 34.58 -31.48 14.60
C ASN A 411 33.14 -31.97 14.51
N GLY A 412 32.35 -31.69 15.51
CA GLY A 412 30.93 -32.07 15.55
C GLY A 412 30.62 -33.46 16.12
N ALA A 413 31.64 -34.24 16.50
CA ALA A 413 31.42 -35.62 16.96
C ALA A 413 30.64 -35.73 18.30
N ASP A 414 30.82 -34.75 19.19
CA ASP A 414 30.12 -34.64 20.46
C ASP A 414 29.02 -33.56 20.46
N GLY A 415 28.68 -33.02 19.32
CA GLY A 415 27.73 -31.92 19.18
C GLY A 415 28.36 -30.53 19.31
N THR A 416 29.72 -30.47 19.49
CA THR A 416 30.45 -29.18 19.51
C THR A 416 31.41 -29.06 18.35
N ALA A 417 31.58 -27.82 17.85
CA ALA A 417 32.51 -27.55 16.76
C ALA A 417 33.05 -26.10 16.83
N ASP A 418 34.24 -25.88 16.27
CA ASP A 418 34.77 -24.55 15.98
C ASP A 418 34.98 -24.37 14.46
N CYS A 419 35.40 -23.18 14.03
CA CYS A 419 35.52 -22.86 12.61
C CYS A 419 36.51 -23.77 11.87
N SER A 420 37.71 -23.94 12.41
CA SER A 420 38.78 -24.72 11.78
C SER A 420 38.64 -26.23 11.95
N GLY A 421 38.08 -26.68 13.07
CA GLY A 421 37.74 -28.09 13.29
C GLY A 421 36.63 -28.58 12.35
N SER A 422 35.58 -27.77 12.19
CA SER A 422 34.52 -28.01 11.20
C SER A 422 35.06 -28.11 9.80
N LEU A 423 35.88 -27.15 9.37
CA LEU A 423 36.44 -27.15 8.03
C LEU A 423 37.39 -28.35 7.81
N THR A 424 38.24 -28.68 8.80
CA THR A 424 39.12 -29.88 8.71
C THR A 424 38.31 -31.15 8.49
N GLN A 425 37.23 -31.34 9.26
CA GLN A 425 36.35 -32.51 9.15
C GLN A 425 35.58 -32.51 7.82
N ALA A 426 35.05 -31.36 7.39
CA ALA A 426 34.33 -31.24 6.14
C ALA A 426 35.23 -31.54 4.92
N LEU A 427 36.45 -31.04 4.93
CA LEU A 427 37.47 -31.36 3.90
C LEU A 427 37.81 -32.87 3.89
N TYR A 428 37.94 -33.48 5.07
CA TYR A 428 38.19 -34.93 5.19
C TYR A 428 37.05 -35.74 4.61
N GLU A 429 35.81 -35.42 4.93
CA GLU A 429 34.60 -36.09 4.41
C GLU A 429 34.48 -35.87 2.89
N ALA A 430 34.92 -34.72 2.37
CA ALA A 430 35.02 -34.46 0.94
C ALA A 430 36.11 -35.29 0.22
N GLY A 431 37.08 -35.88 0.96
CA GLY A 431 38.10 -36.78 0.41
C GLY A 431 39.53 -36.26 0.48
N THR A 432 39.87 -35.34 1.39
CA THR A 432 41.25 -35.00 1.72
C THR A 432 41.93 -36.14 2.50
N TRP A 433 43.25 -36.00 2.70
CA TRP A 433 43.99 -36.94 3.55
C TRP A 433 43.39 -37.01 4.95
N ARG A 434 43.49 -38.17 5.55
CA ARG A 434 43.15 -38.33 6.95
C ARG A 434 44.06 -37.48 7.81
N TYR A 435 43.47 -36.68 8.70
CA TYR A 435 44.19 -35.89 9.67
C TYR A 435 44.42 -36.70 10.97
N SER A 436 45.57 -36.49 11.59
CA SER A 436 45.90 -37.09 12.89
C SER A 436 45.40 -36.26 14.06
N LEU A 437 45.23 -34.96 13.87
CA LEU A 437 44.65 -34.00 14.80
C LEU A 437 43.91 -32.91 13.98
N LEU A 438 42.93 -32.28 14.63
CA LEU A 438 42.22 -31.16 14.02
C LEU A 438 43.15 -29.98 13.83
N TYR A 439 43.12 -29.39 12.63
CA TYR A 439 43.90 -28.21 12.35
C TYR A 439 43.27 -26.98 13.02
N ASN A 440 44.10 -26.03 13.44
CA ASN A 440 43.69 -24.67 13.74
C ASN A 440 43.77 -23.84 12.45
N THR A 441 43.29 -22.61 12.49
CA THR A 441 43.24 -21.73 11.33
C THR A 441 44.63 -21.53 10.68
N GLU A 442 45.68 -21.41 11.49
CA GLU A 442 47.05 -21.25 11.01
C GLU A 442 47.55 -22.51 10.25
N MET A 443 47.16 -23.67 10.64
CA MET A 443 47.61 -24.94 10.03
C MET A 443 46.82 -25.24 8.73
N LEU A 444 45.64 -24.67 8.54
CA LEU A 444 44.80 -24.89 7.37
C LEU A 444 45.49 -24.46 6.06
N TYR A 445 46.34 -23.45 6.07
CA TYR A 445 47.07 -23.02 4.86
C TYR A 445 47.83 -24.19 4.19
N SER A 446 48.61 -24.89 4.99
CA SER A 446 49.41 -26.02 4.51
C SER A 446 48.54 -27.23 4.14
N TYR A 447 47.50 -27.48 4.90
CA TYR A 447 46.57 -28.57 4.67
C TYR A 447 45.82 -28.40 3.34
N LEU A 448 45.33 -27.22 3.05
CA LEU A 448 44.67 -26.90 1.78
C LEU A 448 45.61 -27.07 0.59
N LEU A 449 46.81 -26.50 0.67
CA LEU A 449 47.80 -26.64 -0.38
C LEU A 449 48.18 -28.11 -0.66
N GLY A 450 48.36 -28.90 0.43
CA GLY A 450 48.65 -30.32 0.32
C GLY A 450 47.53 -31.17 -0.29
N ASN A 451 46.29 -30.66 -0.30
CA ASN A 451 45.10 -31.34 -0.80
C ASN A 451 44.54 -30.76 -2.09
N GLY A 452 45.40 -30.10 -2.89
CA GLY A 452 45.06 -29.67 -4.25
C GLY A 452 44.39 -28.29 -4.35
N TYR A 453 44.32 -27.54 -3.24
CA TYR A 453 43.95 -26.13 -3.27
C TYR A 453 45.16 -25.25 -3.64
N HIS A 454 44.93 -24.13 -4.28
CA HIS A 454 45.91 -23.09 -4.54
C HIS A 454 45.46 -21.77 -3.96
N LEU A 455 46.39 -20.89 -3.60
CA LEU A 455 46.09 -19.54 -3.17
C LEU A 455 45.54 -18.74 -4.36
N ALA A 456 44.28 -18.37 -4.33
CA ALA A 456 43.60 -17.60 -5.37
C ALA A 456 43.67 -16.09 -5.10
N TYR A 457 43.53 -15.67 -3.84
CA TYR A 457 43.59 -14.27 -3.46
C TYR A 457 44.27 -14.11 -2.08
N GLU A 458 45.02 -13.03 -1.93
CA GLU A 458 45.65 -12.63 -0.69
C GLU A 458 45.32 -11.16 -0.40
N ASN A 459 44.56 -10.90 0.64
CA ASN A 459 44.20 -9.60 1.24
C ASN A 459 43.79 -8.48 0.26
N ASN A 460 43.48 -8.77 -0.98
CA ASN A 460 43.04 -7.75 -1.92
C ASN A 460 42.32 -8.39 -3.13
N GLY A 461 41.33 -7.67 -3.68
CA GLY A 461 40.75 -7.95 -4.98
C GLY A 461 39.84 -9.17 -5.08
N TYR A 462 39.35 -9.73 -3.99
CA TYR A 462 38.39 -10.84 -4.05
C TYR A 462 37.00 -10.35 -4.52
N THR A 463 36.83 -10.31 -5.82
CA THR A 463 35.63 -9.83 -6.49
C THR A 463 34.85 -10.90 -7.23
N SER A 464 35.41 -12.10 -7.33
CA SER A 464 34.85 -13.21 -8.11
C SER A 464 34.82 -14.51 -7.29
N PRO A 465 33.94 -14.56 -6.25
CA PRO A 465 33.81 -15.75 -5.44
C PRO A 465 33.29 -16.93 -6.28
N VAL A 466 33.85 -18.11 -6.03
CA VAL A 466 33.42 -19.38 -6.61
C VAL A 466 32.96 -20.28 -5.49
N VAL A 467 31.85 -20.99 -5.68
CA VAL A 467 31.32 -21.95 -4.71
C VAL A 467 32.41 -23.00 -4.42
N GLY A 468 32.71 -23.19 -3.12
CA GLY A 468 33.79 -24.05 -2.65
C GLY A 468 35.10 -23.30 -2.35
N ASP A 469 35.24 -22.01 -2.66
CA ASP A 469 36.36 -21.21 -2.18
C ASP A 469 36.39 -21.21 -0.65
N VAL A 470 37.56 -21.51 -0.07
CA VAL A 470 37.80 -21.47 1.37
C VAL A 470 38.45 -20.13 1.72
N ILE A 471 37.82 -19.38 2.60
CA ILE A 471 38.38 -18.13 3.13
C ILE A 471 39.00 -18.38 4.49
N ILE A 472 40.21 -17.87 4.71
CA ILE A 472 40.88 -17.84 6.01
C ILE A 472 41.14 -16.38 6.36
N TRP A 473 40.56 -15.89 7.45
CA TRP A 473 40.84 -14.58 8.03
C TRP A 473 41.94 -14.69 9.10
N GLY A 474 42.70 -13.63 9.25
CA GLY A 474 43.83 -13.55 10.14
C GLY A 474 45.17 -13.61 9.41
N GLN A 475 46.14 -12.86 9.86
CA GLN A 475 47.48 -12.80 9.22
C GLN A 475 48.21 -14.13 9.42
N ARG A 476 48.78 -14.70 8.37
CA ARG A 476 49.59 -15.89 8.43
C ARG A 476 50.74 -15.74 9.44
N GLY A 477 50.95 -16.74 10.27
CA GLY A 477 51.87 -16.71 11.42
C GLY A 477 51.22 -16.20 12.72
N ARG A 478 49.99 -15.70 12.67
CA ARG A 478 49.27 -15.13 13.81
C ARG A 478 47.77 -15.50 13.84
N SER A 479 47.31 -16.37 12.96
CA SER A 479 45.88 -16.69 12.82
C SER A 479 45.40 -17.89 13.66
N ALA A 480 46.19 -18.38 14.61
CA ALA A 480 45.82 -19.48 15.47
C ALA A 480 44.81 -19.08 16.56
N GLY A 481 43.87 -19.98 16.89
CA GLY A 481 42.85 -19.76 17.93
C GLY A 481 41.91 -18.62 17.59
N GLY A 482 41.53 -17.80 18.57
CA GLY A 482 40.60 -16.68 18.38
C GLY A 482 41.07 -15.54 17.49
N ALA A 483 42.34 -15.57 17.02
CA ALA A 483 42.89 -14.56 16.11
C ALA A 483 42.66 -14.89 14.63
N GLY A 484 42.00 -16.01 14.31
CA GLY A 484 41.70 -16.40 12.98
C GLY A 484 40.30 -17.00 12.86
N HIS A 485 39.75 -16.94 11.64
CA HIS A 485 38.47 -17.54 11.30
C HIS A 485 38.49 -18.18 9.90
N THR A 486 37.53 -19.04 9.59
CA THR A 486 37.42 -19.66 8.26
C THR A 486 35.98 -19.96 7.88
N GLY A 487 35.70 -19.94 6.60
CA GLY A 487 34.41 -20.28 6.01
C GLY A 487 34.54 -20.73 4.55
N VAL A 488 33.46 -21.21 3.99
CA VAL A 488 33.39 -21.71 2.60
C VAL A 488 32.34 -20.92 1.84
N ILE A 489 32.66 -20.44 0.65
CA ILE A 489 31.69 -19.76 -0.23
C ILE A 489 30.66 -20.77 -0.74
N ILE A 490 29.38 -20.41 -0.61
CA ILE A 490 28.23 -21.25 -0.97
C ILE A 490 27.40 -20.68 -2.12
N SER A 491 27.43 -19.37 -2.33
CA SER A 491 26.71 -18.74 -3.44
C SER A 491 27.17 -17.31 -3.70
N GLY A 492 26.72 -16.74 -4.82
CA GLY A 492 26.83 -15.33 -5.14
C GLY A 492 27.96 -14.97 -6.08
N SER A 493 27.99 -13.71 -6.49
CA SER A 493 29.00 -13.11 -7.35
C SER A 493 29.44 -11.74 -6.80
N GLY A 494 30.66 -11.36 -7.05
CA GLY A 494 31.24 -10.11 -6.56
C GLY A 494 31.24 -10.05 -5.03
N ARG A 495 31.05 -8.85 -4.48
CA ARG A 495 31.00 -8.62 -3.02
C ARG A 495 29.77 -9.23 -2.35
N ASN A 496 28.80 -9.73 -3.11
CA ASN A 496 27.54 -10.30 -2.61
C ASN A 496 27.62 -11.81 -2.36
N GLY A 497 28.81 -12.40 -2.35
CA GLY A 497 28.97 -13.81 -2.04
C GLY A 497 28.52 -14.15 -0.62
N THR A 498 27.80 -15.28 -0.50
CA THR A 498 27.42 -15.86 0.77
C THR A 498 28.37 -16.98 1.15
N MET A 499 28.75 -17.06 2.39
CA MET A 499 29.55 -18.16 2.94
C MET A 499 28.81 -18.92 4.02
N VAL A 500 29.21 -20.17 4.26
CA VAL A 500 28.89 -20.95 5.43
C VAL A 500 30.10 -21.04 6.35
N SER A 501 29.88 -20.94 7.64
CA SER A 501 30.92 -21.12 8.64
C SER A 501 30.35 -21.62 9.96
N THR A 502 31.23 -22.16 10.79
CA THR A 502 30.98 -22.45 12.20
C THR A 502 31.55 -21.32 13.02
N CYS A 503 30.71 -20.50 13.67
CA CYS A 503 31.10 -19.26 14.32
C CYS A 503 30.48 -19.09 15.70
N TYR A 504 31.10 -18.21 16.53
CA TYR A 504 30.66 -17.85 17.88
C TYR A 504 29.67 -16.67 17.87
N TRP A 505 29.06 -16.37 16.75
CA TRP A 505 28.22 -15.19 16.57
C TRP A 505 27.03 -15.11 17.53
N THR A 506 26.52 -16.24 17.97
CA THR A 506 25.42 -16.38 18.92
C THR A 506 25.91 -16.65 20.35
N GLU A 507 27.13 -16.28 20.67
CA GLU A 507 27.74 -16.47 21.99
C GLU A 507 27.73 -17.92 22.48
N GLY A 508 27.75 -18.89 21.55
CA GLY A 508 27.74 -20.32 21.87
C GLY A 508 26.35 -20.87 22.21
N GLU A 509 25.28 -20.20 21.80
CA GLU A 509 23.92 -20.73 21.94
C GLU A 509 23.80 -22.10 21.28
N LYS A 510 23.08 -23.03 21.96
CA LYS A 510 22.96 -24.41 21.55
C LYS A 510 22.34 -24.54 20.16
N GLY A 511 23.00 -25.27 19.29
CA GLY A 511 22.52 -25.59 17.95
C GLY A 511 22.78 -24.49 16.90
N THR A 512 23.39 -23.37 17.26
CA THR A 512 23.47 -22.18 16.37
C THR A 512 24.84 -21.97 15.73
N ALA A 513 25.79 -22.88 15.93
CA ALA A 513 27.17 -22.68 15.50
C ALA A 513 27.36 -22.57 13.98
N VAL A 514 26.63 -23.38 13.19
CA VAL A 514 26.74 -23.35 11.72
C VAL A 514 25.75 -22.35 11.15
N GLN A 515 26.26 -21.33 10.48
CA GLN A 515 25.45 -20.21 9.92
C GLN A 515 25.91 -19.79 8.53
N ASN A 516 24.98 -19.16 7.80
CA ASN A 516 25.24 -18.53 6.52
C ASN A 516 25.19 -17.02 6.67
N PHE A 517 26.15 -16.34 6.09
CA PHE A 517 26.17 -14.86 6.06
C PHE A 517 26.94 -14.32 4.86
N PRO A 518 26.73 -13.05 4.46
CA PRO A 518 27.53 -12.43 3.41
C PRO A 518 28.97 -12.32 3.87
N TYR A 519 29.94 -12.85 3.08
CA TYR A 519 31.35 -12.85 3.47
C TYR A 519 31.91 -11.43 3.64
N PHE A 520 31.47 -10.49 2.81
CA PHE A 520 31.91 -9.10 2.87
C PHE A 520 31.42 -8.38 4.14
N TRP A 521 30.20 -8.68 4.57
CA TRP A 521 29.67 -8.16 5.83
C TRP A 521 30.46 -8.72 7.02
N TYR A 522 30.68 -10.03 7.04
CA TYR A 522 31.50 -10.66 8.09
C TYR A 522 32.90 -10.06 8.17
N TRP A 523 33.55 -9.84 7.02
CA TRP A 523 34.86 -9.21 6.97
C TRP A 523 34.85 -7.78 7.56
N GLY A 524 33.79 -7.01 7.32
CA GLY A 524 33.58 -5.68 7.92
C GLY A 524 33.45 -5.74 9.45
N GLU A 525 32.66 -6.66 9.96
CA GLU A 525 32.50 -6.90 11.41
C GLU A 525 33.81 -7.37 12.07
N ASP A 526 34.63 -8.14 11.35
CA ASP A 526 35.99 -8.53 11.78
C ASP A 526 37.06 -7.42 11.57
N SER A 527 36.64 -6.16 11.52
CA SER A 527 37.52 -4.98 11.37
C SER A 527 38.44 -5.06 10.14
N TYR A 528 37.97 -5.67 9.06
CA TYR A 528 38.72 -5.85 7.82
C TYR A 528 40.07 -6.55 8.02
N SER A 529 40.09 -7.61 8.81
CA SER A 529 41.28 -8.41 9.07
C SER A 529 41.91 -8.93 7.79
N TYR A 530 43.19 -9.25 7.83
CA TYR A 530 43.91 -9.85 6.71
C TYR A 530 43.28 -11.20 6.33
N TYR A 531 43.13 -11.52 5.02
CA TYR A 531 42.52 -12.76 4.56
C TYR A 531 43.24 -13.42 3.38
N TYR A 532 42.99 -14.71 3.25
CA TYR A 532 43.44 -15.55 2.16
C TYR A 532 42.27 -16.36 1.60
N VAL A 533 42.23 -16.49 0.28
CA VAL A 533 41.22 -17.32 -0.40
C VAL A 533 41.91 -18.46 -1.11
N TYR A 534 41.53 -19.66 -0.78
CA TYR A 534 42.00 -20.88 -1.39
C TYR A 534 40.93 -21.48 -2.30
N ARG A 535 41.35 -21.82 -3.50
CA ARG A 535 40.48 -22.45 -4.53
C ARG A 535 41.07 -23.77 -4.93
N ARG A 536 40.24 -24.75 -5.19
CA ARG A 536 40.64 -26.05 -5.67
C ARG A 536 40.75 -26.13 -7.20
#